data_9014022df0469bcc94b3e8849da7b4f0
#
_entry.id   9014022df0469bcc94b3e8849da7b4f0
#
_cell.length_a   1.000
_cell.length_b   1.000
_cell.length_c   1.000
_cell.angle_alpha   90.00
_cell.angle_beta   90.00
_cell.angle_gamma   90.00
#
_symmetry.space_group_name_H-M   'P 1'
#
loop_
_entity.id
_entity.type
_entity.pdbx_description
1 polymer ?
#
loop_
_entity_poly.entity_id
_entity_poly.type
_entity_poly.pdbx_seq_one_letter_code
_entity_poly.pdbx_strand_id
1 'polypeptide(L)'
;ASMTAPPPAAEHWGDLGAYLTQLREDPSLGGRLVRRLTASRMREGQVTFHAAAGEHEAEQRLEGAAPEERPDVVVLASGCLGLISFPRQPHRLTVEEILVEHPGLIAALTAHPGISWIMVRSAHDGAMVLGRGGSRRLRDDRVEGEDPLAEFDARAADHLRRHDTFRHCPDVLVNGAYDPETGEIAPF
;
A
#
# COMPACT_ATOMS: atom_id res chain seq x y z
N ALA A 1 -13.28 33.04 -3.69
CA ALA A 1 -12.94 31.88 -4.50
C ALA A 1 -11.43 31.91 -4.66
N SER A 2 -10.71 31.13 -3.85
CA SER A 2 -9.27 30.94 -3.94
C SER A 2 -9.05 29.65 -4.70
N MET A 3 -8.64 29.75 -5.96
CA MET A 3 -8.20 28.59 -6.73
C MET A 3 -6.84 28.18 -6.20
N THR A 4 -6.80 27.03 -5.55
CA THR A 4 -5.55 26.33 -5.22
C THR A 4 -4.93 25.85 -6.53
N ALA A 5 -3.67 26.21 -6.78
CA ALA A 5 -2.94 25.74 -7.96
C ALA A 5 -2.84 24.23 -7.98
N PRO A 6 -2.87 23.59 -9.17
CA PRO A 6 -2.63 22.15 -9.27
C PRO A 6 -1.23 21.81 -8.76
N PRO A 7 -1.04 20.60 -8.17
CA PRO A 7 0.28 20.16 -7.74
C PRO A 7 1.26 20.12 -8.93
N PRO A 8 2.55 20.39 -8.72
CA PRO A 8 3.54 20.37 -9.79
C PRO A 8 3.66 18.97 -10.40
N ALA A 9 3.83 18.96 -11.72
CA ALA A 9 3.92 17.74 -12.53
C ALA A 9 5.04 16.80 -12.09
N ALA A 10 4.84 15.53 -12.41
CA ALA A 10 5.46 14.28 -11.97
C ALA A 10 6.99 14.12 -12.15
N GLU A 11 7.80 15.14 -12.18
CA GLU A 11 9.26 15.02 -12.39
C GLU A 11 10.06 14.55 -11.16
N HIS A 12 9.41 14.33 -10.01
CA HIS A 12 10.11 14.04 -8.73
C HIS A 12 9.57 12.83 -7.95
N TRP A 13 8.85 11.93 -8.58
CA TRP A 13 8.21 10.79 -7.90
C TRP A 13 9.09 9.53 -7.76
N GLY A 14 10.38 9.63 -8.05
CA GLY A 14 11.31 8.49 -7.97
C GLY A 14 11.65 7.98 -6.57
N ASP A 15 11.06 8.54 -5.50
CA ASP A 15 11.37 8.14 -4.13
C ASP A 15 10.11 8.08 -3.27
N LEU A 16 9.64 6.87 -2.98
CA LEU A 16 8.55 6.62 -2.03
C LEU A 16 8.84 7.27 -0.65
N GLY A 17 10.14 7.39 -0.29
CA GLY A 17 10.59 8.10 0.90
C GLY A 17 10.21 9.58 0.88
N ALA A 18 10.45 10.26 -0.25
CA ALA A 18 10.08 11.66 -0.44
C ALA A 18 8.56 11.84 -0.38
N TYR A 19 7.80 10.94 -1.00
CA TYR A 19 6.36 10.94 -1.01
C TYR A 19 5.74 10.75 0.39
N LEU A 20 6.20 9.77 1.16
CA LEU A 20 5.74 9.57 2.53
C LEU A 20 6.17 10.71 3.46
N THR A 21 7.31 11.35 3.18
CA THR A 21 7.74 12.56 3.87
C THR A 21 6.76 13.71 3.59
N GLN A 22 6.34 13.87 2.35
CA GLN A 22 5.35 14.89 1.94
C GLN A 22 3.96 14.61 2.52
N LEU A 23 3.48 13.35 2.50
CA LEU A 23 2.25 12.94 3.18
C LEU A 23 2.32 13.19 4.69
N ARG A 24 3.48 13.09 5.30
CA ARG A 24 3.68 13.39 6.71
C ARG A 24 3.47 14.86 7.04
N GLU A 25 3.79 15.78 6.14
CA GLU A 25 3.58 17.21 6.30
C GLU A 25 2.12 17.64 6.08
N ASP A 26 1.31 16.77 5.46
CA ASP A 26 -0.11 16.99 5.27
C ASP A 26 -0.85 17.07 6.64
N PRO A 27 -1.60 18.13 6.93
CA PRO A 27 -2.37 18.27 8.17
C PRO A 27 -3.58 17.33 8.26
N SER A 28 -3.91 16.59 7.19
CA SER A 28 -5.01 15.64 7.12
C SER A 28 -4.85 14.46 8.10
N LEU A 29 -5.90 13.66 8.25
CA LEU A 29 -5.87 12.41 9.03
C LEU A 29 -4.85 11.42 8.45
N GLY A 30 -4.70 11.38 7.11
CA GLY A 30 -3.68 10.58 6.42
C GLY A 30 -2.26 10.98 6.80
N GLY A 31 -1.94 12.28 6.82
CA GLY A 31 -0.63 12.78 7.25
C GLY A 31 -0.32 12.49 8.72
N ARG A 32 -1.34 12.51 9.61
CA ARG A 32 -1.17 12.12 11.03
C ARG A 32 -0.85 10.64 11.18
N LEU A 33 -1.48 9.80 10.37
CA LEU A 33 -1.22 8.36 10.35
C LEU A 33 0.18 8.04 9.86
N VAL A 34 0.58 8.63 8.73
CA VAL A 34 1.94 8.48 8.19
C VAL A 34 2.98 8.97 9.19
N ARG A 35 2.76 10.10 9.90
CA ARG A 35 3.64 10.57 10.99
C ARG A 35 3.79 9.54 12.10
N ARG A 36 2.70 8.87 12.49
CA ARG A 36 2.73 7.86 13.56
C ARG A 36 3.46 6.59 13.12
N LEU A 37 3.22 6.13 11.88
CA LEU A 37 3.84 4.94 11.32
C LEU A 37 5.34 5.13 11.00
N THR A 38 5.75 6.35 10.66
CA THR A 38 7.14 6.67 10.29
C THR A 38 7.94 7.33 11.42
N ALA A 39 7.36 7.56 12.60
CA ALA A 39 7.98 8.28 13.71
C ALA A 39 9.31 7.65 14.21
N SER A 40 9.44 6.33 14.10
CA SER A 40 10.63 5.58 14.54
C SER A 40 11.74 5.44 13.48
N ARG A 41 11.55 5.97 12.26
CA ARG A 41 12.44 5.72 11.12
C ARG A 41 12.94 6.97 10.41
N MET A 42 13.04 8.07 11.14
CA MET A 42 13.66 9.27 10.61
C MET A 42 15.18 9.21 10.78
N ARG A 43 15.90 9.18 9.69
CA ARG A 43 17.31 9.55 9.63
C ARG A 43 17.42 10.78 8.75
N GLU A 44 17.96 11.89 9.28
CA GLU A 44 18.19 13.16 8.56
C GLU A 44 16.95 13.79 7.89
N GLY A 45 15.76 13.61 8.48
CA GLY A 45 14.53 14.24 7.96
C GLY A 45 13.82 13.48 6.84
N GLN A 46 14.33 12.32 6.40
CA GLN A 46 13.71 11.47 5.39
C GLN A 46 13.31 10.11 5.95
N VAL A 47 12.19 9.56 5.44
CA VAL A 47 11.81 8.16 5.70
C VAL A 47 12.73 7.26 4.89
N THR A 48 13.55 6.44 5.57
CA THR A 48 14.54 5.60 4.90
C THR A 48 13.91 4.26 4.51
N PHE A 49 13.92 3.96 3.21
CA PHE A 49 13.60 2.63 2.67
C PHE A 49 14.91 1.94 2.31
N HIS A 50 15.02 0.66 2.60
CA HIS A 50 16.14 -0.12 2.13
C HIS A 50 15.80 -0.61 0.72
N ALA A 51 16.47 -0.03 -0.27
CA ALA A 51 16.39 -0.51 -1.64
C ALA A 51 17.04 -1.89 -1.78
N ALA A 52 16.56 -2.66 -2.73
CA ALA A 52 16.75 -4.07 -3.08
C ALA A 52 18.15 -4.74 -2.96
N ALA A 53 19.22 -4.05 -2.60
CA ALA A 53 20.56 -4.63 -2.53
C ALA A 53 20.80 -5.58 -1.34
N GLY A 54 19.80 -5.75 -0.44
CA GLY A 54 19.90 -6.57 0.76
C GLY A 54 18.66 -7.41 1.03
N GLU A 55 17.83 -7.72 0.03
CA GLU A 55 16.56 -8.41 0.25
C GLU A 55 16.73 -9.75 0.97
N HIS A 56 17.69 -10.57 0.57
CA HIS A 56 17.98 -11.87 1.21
C HIS A 56 18.55 -11.71 2.64
N GLU A 57 19.40 -10.71 2.87
CA GLU A 57 19.93 -10.46 4.21
C GLU A 57 18.89 -9.82 5.13
N ALA A 58 18.02 -8.96 4.60
CA ALA A 58 16.93 -8.36 5.35
C ALA A 58 15.87 -9.41 5.71
N GLU A 59 15.54 -10.31 4.79
CA GLU A 59 14.61 -11.42 4.99
C GLU A 59 15.13 -12.40 6.05
N GLN A 60 16.40 -12.80 5.98
CA GLN A 60 17.04 -13.66 6.98
C GLN A 60 17.11 -13.00 8.38
N ARG A 61 17.35 -11.68 8.44
CA ARG A 61 17.34 -10.94 9.71
C ARG A 61 15.95 -10.87 10.30
N LEU A 62 14.90 -10.72 9.49
CA LEU A 62 13.52 -10.69 9.94
C LEU A 62 13.03 -12.08 10.40
N GLU A 63 13.46 -13.15 9.72
CA GLU A 63 13.10 -14.52 10.11
C GLU A 63 13.71 -14.95 11.45
N GLY A 64 14.90 -14.46 11.79
CA GLY A 64 15.60 -14.78 13.04
C GLY A 64 15.34 -13.81 14.21
N ALA A 65 14.76 -12.65 13.97
CA ALA A 65 14.52 -11.63 14.98
C ALA A 65 13.30 -11.94 15.86
N ALA A 66 13.41 -11.66 17.16
CA ALA A 66 12.25 -11.70 18.05
C ALA A 66 11.17 -10.68 17.57
N PRO A 67 9.88 -10.96 17.79
CA PRO A 67 8.80 -10.07 17.31
C PRO A 67 8.97 -8.59 17.71
N GLU A 68 9.44 -8.34 18.92
CA GLU A 68 9.70 -6.99 19.46
C GLU A 68 10.89 -6.28 18.80
N GLU A 69 11.79 -7.02 18.18
CA GLU A 69 12.95 -6.48 17.45
C GLU A 69 12.60 -6.17 15.99
N ARG A 70 11.46 -6.66 15.51
CA ARG A 70 10.99 -6.42 14.14
C ARG A 70 10.41 -5.01 14.02
N PRO A 71 10.50 -4.39 12.83
CA PRO A 71 9.84 -3.12 12.58
C PRO A 71 8.31 -3.26 12.69
N ASP A 72 7.63 -2.19 13.11
CA ASP A 72 6.16 -2.16 13.16
C ASP A 72 5.55 -2.34 11.76
N VAL A 73 6.17 -1.70 10.77
CA VAL A 73 5.73 -1.69 9.37
C VAL A 73 6.94 -1.81 8.46
N VAL A 74 6.81 -2.63 7.43
CA VAL A 74 7.73 -2.69 6.29
C VAL A 74 6.96 -2.28 5.05
N VAL A 75 7.52 -1.35 4.28
CA VAL A 75 7.01 -0.95 2.97
C VAL A 75 8.09 -1.22 1.95
N LEU A 76 7.77 -2.03 0.96
CA LEU A 76 8.62 -2.27 -0.21
C LEU A 76 7.92 -1.71 -1.43
N ALA A 77 8.70 -1.19 -2.38
CA ALA A 77 8.16 -0.60 -3.59
C ALA A 77 8.99 -1.03 -4.81
N SER A 78 8.29 -1.31 -5.90
CA SER A 78 8.91 -1.66 -7.19
C SER A 78 8.00 -1.22 -8.33
N GLY A 79 8.38 -0.17 -9.05
CA GLY A 79 7.54 0.42 -10.09
C GLY A 79 6.19 0.86 -9.54
N CYS A 80 5.09 0.37 -10.12
CA CYS A 80 3.74 0.68 -9.67
C CYS A 80 3.22 -0.25 -8.55
N LEU A 81 4.05 -1.11 -8.00
CA LEU A 81 3.67 -2.07 -6.97
C LEU A 81 4.25 -1.67 -5.62
N GLY A 82 3.39 -1.53 -4.62
CA GLY A 82 3.75 -1.32 -3.22
C GLY A 82 3.31 -2.52 -2.37
N LEU A 83 4.15 -2.91 -1.42
CA LEU A 83 3.90 -4.00 -0.47
C LEU A 83 3.99 -3.43 0.94
N ILE A 84 2.93 -3.56 1.73
CA ILE A 84 2.91 -3.15 3.12
C ILE A 84 2.73 -4.39 3.99
N SER A 85 3.64 -4.57 4.93
CA SER A 85 3.62 -5.70 5.86
C SER A 85 3.81 -5.24 7.31
N PHE A 86 3.22 -5.97 8.25
CA PHE A 86 3.29 -5.75 9.69
C PHE A 86 4.06 -6.90 10.38
N PRO A 87 5.40 -6.94 10.31
CA PRO A 87 6.20 -8.13 10.67
C PRO A 87 6.16 -8.52 12.16
N ARG A 88 5.64 -7.66 13.03
CA ARG A 88 5.44 -8.00 14.45
C ARG A 88 4.27 -8.94 14.66
N GLN A 89 3.35 -8.99 13.72
CA GLN A 89 2.22 -9.90 13.78
C GLN A 89 2.65 -11.33 13.37
N PRO A 90 2.13 -12.36 14.06
CA PRO A 90 2.51 -13.75 13.79
C PRO A 90 1.88 -14.31 12.51
N HIS A 91 0.94 -13.59 11.91
CA HIS A 91 0.22 -13.97 10.70
C HIS A 91 -0.04 -12.73 9.83
N ARG A 92 -0.40 -12.95 8.58
CA ARG A 92 -0.88 -11.91 7.69
C ARG A 92 -2.17 -11.33 8.25
N LEU A 93 -2.21 -10.02 8.48
CA LEU A 93 -3.39 -9.34 9.01
C LEU A 93 -4.56 -9.36 8.02
N THR A 94 -5.75 -9.53 8.59
CA THR A 94 -7.00 -9.29 7.87
C THR A 94 -7.32 -7.80 7.83
N VAL A 95 -8.17 -7.38 6.89
CA VAL A 95 -8.61 -5.98 6.80
C VAL A 95 -9.31 -5.52 8.08
N GLU A 96 -10.03 -6.42 8.75
CA GLU A 96 -10.71 -6.16 10.02
C GLU A 96 -9.71 -5.86 11.13
N GLU A 97 -8.61 -6.62 11.22
CA GLU A 97 -7.52 -6.38 12.16
C GLU A 97 -6.79 -5.07 11.84
N ILE A 98 -6.51 -4.82 10.55
CA ILE A 98 -5.89 -3.55 10.11
C ILE A 98 -6.76 -2.35 10.47
N LEU A 99 -8.09 -2.44 10.34
CA LEU A 99 -9.01 -1.36 10.70
C LEU A 99 -8.98 -1.06 12.21
N VAL A 100 -8.73 -2.07 13.05
CA VAL A 100 -8.61 -1.91 14.50
C VAL A 100 -7.24 -1.35 14.89
N GLU A 101 -6.17 -1.91 14.35
CA GLU A 101 -4.80 -1.55 14.76
C GLU A 101 -4.32 -0.25 14.09
N HIS A 102 -4.78 0.01 12.86
CA HIS A 102 -4.41 1.16 12.04
C HIS A 102 -5.63 1.90 11.49
N PRO A 103 -6.46 2.52 12.36
CA PRO A 103 -7.68 3.19 11.94
C PRO A 103 -7.40 4.27 10.88
N GLY A 104 -8.11 4.21 9.77
CA GLY A 104 -7.98 5.15 8.67
C GLY A 104 -6.94 4.78 7.59
N LEU A 105 -6.07 3.78 7.80
CA LEU A 105 -5.07 3.37 6.81
C LEU A 105 -5.73 2.95 5.48
N ILE A 106 -6.68 2.03 5.54
CA ILE A 106 -7.39 1.53 4.35
C ILE A 106 -8.10 2.67 3.62
N ALA A 107 -8.83 3.52 4.37
CA ALA A 107 -9.51 4.66 3.80
C ALA A 107 -8.56 5.68 3.15
N ALA A 108 -7.40 5.93 3.77
CA ALA A 108 -6.40 6.83 3.22
C ALA A 108 -5.78 6.28 1.93
N LEU A 109 -5.46 4.98 1.89
CA LEU A 109 -4.90 4.32 0.71
C LEU A 109 -5.90 4.34 -0.46
N THR A 110 -7.16 3.93 -0.22
CA THR A 110 -8.18 3.88 -1.28
C THR A 110 -8.63 5.26 -1.76
N ALA A 111 -8.50 6.30 -0.94
CA ALA A 111 -8.80 7.68 -1.34
C ALA A 111 -7.64 8.38 -2.06
N HIS A 112 -6.43 7.80 -2.04
CA HIS A 112 -5.23 8.45 -2.58
C HIS A 112 -5.28 8.52 -4.11
N PRO A 113 -5.02 9.67 -4.76
CA PRO A 113 -5.12 9.82 -6.21
C PRO A 113 -4.06 9.01 -6.98
N GLY A 114 -2.90 8.77 -6.39
CA GLY A 114 -1.83 7.94 -6.97
C GLY A 114 -2.01 6.44 -6.77
N ILE A 115 -3.12 5.98 -6.15
CA ILE A 115 -3.40 4.56 -5.93
C ILE A 115 -4.67 4.19 -6.69
N SER A 116 -4.55 3.22 -7.58
CA SER A 116 -5.68 2.66 -8.32
C SER A 116 -6.53 1.76 -7.42
N TRP A 117 -5.88 0.81 -6.78
CA TRP A 117 -6.52 -0.13 -5.85
C TRP A 117 -5.52 -0.72 -4.87
N ILE A 118 -6.05 -1.33 -3.83
CA ILE A 118 -5.30 -2.16 -2.90
C ILE A 118 -5.91 -3.56 -2.83
N MET A 119 -5.08 -4.59 -2.59
CA MET A 119 -5.56 -5.93 -2.25
C MET A 119 -5.27 -6.20 -0.78
N VAL A 120 -6.29 -6.67 -0.08
CA VAL A 120 -6.26 -7.07 1.33
C VAL A 120 -6.94 -8.43 1.50
N ARG A 121 -6.83 -9.03 2.68
CA ARG A 121 -7.56 -10.25 3.03
C ARG A 121 -8.60 -9.93 4.10
N SER A 122 -9.86 -10.33 3.88
CA SER A 122 -10.92 -10.32 4.90
C SER A 122 -10.99 -11.67 5.59
N ALA A 123 -11.28 -11.67 6.89
CA ALA A 123 -11.55 -12.88 7.66
C ALA A 123 -12.79 -13.63 7.16
N HIS A 124 -13.74 -12.92 6.57
CA HIS A 124 -15.03 -13.47 6.13
C HIS A 124 -15.09 -13.74 4.62
N ASP A 125 -14.48 -12.85 3.84
CA ASP A 125 -14.63 -12.82 2.38
C ASP A 125 -13.38 -13.29 1.62
N GLY A 126 -12.27 -13.57 2.33
CA GLY A 126 -11.00 -13.93 1.71
C GLY A 126 -10.34 -12.72 1.06
N ALA A 127 -9.61 -12.95 -0.04
CA ALA A 127 -8.93 -11.86 -0.73
C ALA A 127 -9.94 -10.91 -1.41
N MET A 128 -9.72 -9.60 -1.21
CA MET A 128 -10.53 -8.51 -1.75
C MET A 128 -9.67 -7.45 -2.40
N VAL A 129 -10.15 -6.86 -3.46
CA VAL A 129 -9.60 -5.66 -4.07
C VAL A 129 -10.49 -4.48 -3.74
N LEU A 130 -9.90 -3.43 -3.18
CA LEU A 130 -10.60 -2.21 -2.77
C LEU A 130 -10.09 -1.05 -3.60
N GLY A 131 -10.98 -0.31 -4.22
CA GLY A 131 -10.73 0.93 -4.93
C GLY A 131 -11.48 2.09 -4.31
N ARG A 132 -11.33 3.28 -4.90
CA ARG A 132 -11.99 4.49 -4.44
C ARG A 132 -13.52 4.38 -4.46
N GLY A 133 -14.08 3.80 -5.53
CA GLY A 133 -15.54 3.77 -5.80
C GLY A 133 -16.20 2.44 -5.45
N GLY A 134 -15.42 1.41 -5.06
CA GLY A 134 -16.00 0.12 -4.77
C GLY A 134 -14.99 -0.98 -4.46
N SER A 135 -15.48 -2.21 -4.48
CA SER A 135 -14.69 -3.39 -4.13
C SER A 135 -15.01 -4.58 -5.00
N ARG A 136 -14.05 -5.49 -5.14
CA ARG A 136 -14.23 -6.80 -5.76
C ARG A 136 -13.74 -7.91 -4.85
N ARG A 137 -14.61 -8.86 -4.54
CA ARG A 137 -14.28 -10.07 -3.80
C ARG A 137 -13.73 -11.11 -4.76
N LEU A 138 -12.49 -11.55 -4.52
CA LEU A 138 -11.81 -12.41 -5.51
C LEU A 138 -12.31 -13.86 -5.53
N ARG A 139 -12.91 -14.38 -4.45
CA ARG A 139 -13.37 -15.79 -4.38
C ARG A 139 -14.51 -16.13 -5.36
N ASP A 140 -15.36 -15.16 -5.68
CA ASP A 140 -16.59 -15.35 -6.48
C ASP A 140 -16.86 -14.19 -7.44
N ASP A 141 -15.90 -13.29 -7.60
CA ASP A 141 -15.96 -12.12 -8.49
C ASP A 141 -17.09 -11.13 -8.21
N ARG A 142 -17.64 -11.15 -6.98
CA ARG A 142 -18.68 -10.20 -6.59
C ARG A 142 -18.09 -8.80 -6.50
N VAL A 143 -18.74 -7.88 -7.20
CA VAL A 143 -18.42 -6.44 -7.20
C VAL A 143 -19.47 -5.69 -6.41
N GLU A 144 -19.03 -4.73 -5.58
CA GLU A 144 -19.86 -3.76 -4.89
C GLU A 144 -19.37 -2.34 -5.23
N GLY A 145 -20.23 -1.51 -5.81
CA GLY A 145 -19.85 -0.21 -6.36
C GLY A 145 -19.14 -0.34 -7.70
N GLU A 146 -18.11 0.46 -7.92
CA GLU A 146 -17.26 0.42 -9.11
C GLU A 146 -16.25 -0.73 -9.01
N ASP A 147 -16.09 -1.49 -10.11
CA ASP A 147 -15.10 -2.57 -10.13
C ASP A 147 -13.67 -2.00 -10.17
N PRO A 148 -12.84 -2.20 -9.13
CA PRO A 148 -11.48 -1.70 -9.12
C PRO A 148 -10.58 -2.28 -10.22
N LEU A 149 -10.99 -3.41 -10.82
CA LEU A 149 -10.24 -4.10 -11.87
C LEU A 149 -10.83 -3.88 -13.27
N ALA A 150 -11.83 -3.01 -13.44
CA ALA A 150 -12.52 -2.82 -14.72
C ALA A 150 -11.60 -2.41 -15.89
N GLU A 151 -10.54 -1.66 -15.59
CA GLU A 151 -9.57 -1.18 -16.59
C GLU A 151 -8.38 -2.13 -16.79
N PHE A 152 -8.34 -3.25 -16.05
CA PHE A 152 -7.25 -4.21 -16.13
C PHE A 152 -7.62 -5.40 -17.02
N ASP A 153 -6.60 -6.20 -17.41
CA ASP A 153 -6.81 -7.44 -18.18
C ASP A 153 -7.82 -8.37 -17.51
N ALA A 154 -8.60 -9.08 -18.31
CA ALA A 154 -9.64 -9.99 -17.82
C ALA A 154 -9.12 -11.08 -16.84
N ARG A 155 -7.82 -11.38 -16.88
CA ARG A 155 -7.17 -12.32 -15.95
C ARG A 155 -6.56 -11.67 -14.72
N ALA A 156 -6.71 -10.37 -14.54
CA ALA A 156 -6.16 -9.66 -13.38
C ALA A 156 -6.62 -10.29 -12.06
N ALA A 157 -7.91 -10.62 -11.94
CA ALA A 157 -8.46 -11.30 -10.78
C ALA A 157 -7.81 -12.66 -10.51
N ASP A 158 -7.52 -13.45 -11.56
CA ASP A 158 -6.86 -14.76 -11.42
C ASP A 158 -5.40 -14.63 -10.95
N HIS A 159 -4.69 -13.63 -11.46
CA HIS A 159 -3.33 -13.33 -11.01
C HIS A 159 -3.33 -12.91 -9.54
N LEU A 160 -4.27 -12.10 -9.10
CA LEU A 160 -4.39 -11.68 -7.71
C LEU A 160 -4.79 -12.83 -6.78
N ARG A 161 -5.71 -13.72 -7.21
CA ARG A 161 -6.02 -14.96 -6.48
C ARG A 161 -4.79 -15.81 -6.26
N ARG A 162 -3.98 -16.00 -7.31
CA ARG A 162 -2.72 -16.73 -7.22
C ARG A 162 -1.74 -16.02 -6.27
N HIS A 163 -1.61 -14.69 -6.37
CA HIS A 163 -0.75 -13.90 -5.50
C HIS A 163 -1.15 -14.05 -4.02
N ASP A 164 -2.45 -14.06 -3.71
CA ASP A 164 -2.96 -14.25 -2.35
C ASP A 164 -2.53 -15.59 -1.71
N THR A 165 -2.20 -16.60 -2.52
CA THR A 165 -1.73 -17.91 -2.03
C THR A 165 -0.23 -17.94 -1.71
N PHE A 166 0.53 -16.90 -2.01
CA PHE A 166 1.96 -16.89 -1.76
C PHE A 166 2.24 -16.79 -0.26
N ARG A 167 3.24 -17.56 0.18
CA ARG A 167 3.66 -17.62 1.59
C ARG A 167 3.99 -16.22 2.16
N HIS A 168 4.62 -15.38 1.38
CA HIS A 168 5.05 -14.03 1.75
C HIS A 168 4.20 -12.95 1.07
N CYS A 169 2.90 -13.23 0.87
CA CYS A 169 1.97 -12.22 0.42
C CYS A 169 1.86 -11.12 1.49
N PRO A 170 2.00 -9.82 1.13
CA PRO A 170 1.94 -8.73 2.09
C PRO A 170 0.54 -8.60 2.72
N ASP A 171 0.45 -7.88 3.83
CA ASP A 171 -0.84 -7.55 4.46
C ASP A 171 -1.69 -6.67 3.55
N VAL A 172 -1.04 -5.68 2.91
CA VAL A 172 -1.66 -4.84 1.88
C VAL A 172 -0.77 -4.80 0.64
N LEU A 173 -1.31 -5.22 -0.49
CA LEU A 173 -0.73 -5.00 -1.82
C LEU A 173 -1.31 -3.72 -2.38
N VAL A 174 -0.48 -2.82 -2.88
CA VAL A 174 -0.88 -1.52 -3.41
C VAL A 174 -0.52 -1.43 -4.88
N ASN A 175 -1.44 -0.97 -5.71
CA ASN A 175 -1.20 -0.71 -7.13
C ASN A 175 -1.29 0.78 -7.44
N GLY A 176 -0.25 1.32 -8.08
CA GLY A 176 -0.21 2.71 -8.53
C GLY A 176 -1.27 3.00 -9.58
N ALA A 177 -1.73 4.24 -9.60
CA ALA A 177 -2.70 4.69 -10.58
C ALA A 177 -2.07 4.76 -11.98
N TYR A 178 -2.87 4.45 -13.00
CA TYR A 178 -2.55 4.63 -14.41
C TYR A 178 -3.35 5.81 -14.95
N ASP A 179 -2.69 6.70 -15.63
CA ASP A 179 -3.34 7.79 -16.37
C ASP A 179 -3.46 7.40 -17.84
N PRO A 180 -4.66 7.13 -18.35
CA PRO A 180 -4.87 6.74 -19.75
C PRO A 180 -4.63 7.89 -20.74
N GLU A 181 -4.69 9.15 -20.30
CA GLU A 181 -4.48 10.31 -21.17
C GLU A 181 -3.00 10.54 -21.46
N THR A 182 -2.14 10.38 -20.46
CA THR A 182 -0.69 10.56 -20.59
C THR A 182 0.05 9.26 -20.84
N GLY A 183 -0.55 8.12 -20.54
CA GLY A 183 0.07 6.81 -20.55
C GLY A 183 1.04 6.59 -19.38
N GLU A 184 1.01 7.47 -18.39
CA GLU A 184 1.89 7.42 -17.22
C GLU A 184 1.31 6.53 -16.13
N ILE A 185 2.21 5.89 -15.39
CA ILE A 185 1.90 5.12 -14.19
C ILE A 185 2.47 5.88 -12.99
N ALA A 186 1.70 6.02 -11.93
CA ALA A 186 2.22 6.55 -10.67
C ALA A 186 3.17 5.53 -10.02
N PRO A 187 4.51 5.71 -10.08
CA PRO A 187 5.46 4.83 -9.42
C PRO A 187 5.52 5.11 -7.92
N PHE A 188 5.93 4.09 -7.17
CA PHE A 188 6.21 4.19 -5.73
C PHE A 188 7.71 4.33 -5.45
#